data_bad1f7bf75cb84c80c329645e468a5a8
#
_entry.id   bad1f7bf75cb84c80c329645e468a5a8
#
_cell.length_a   1.000
_cell.length_b   1.000
_cell.length_c   1.000
_cell.angle_alpha   90.00
_cell.angle_beta   90.00
_cell.angle_gamma   90.00
#
_symmetry.space_group_name_H-M   'P 1'
#
loop_
_entity.id
_entity.type
_entity.pdbx_description
1 polymer ?
#
loop_
_entity_poly.entity_id
_entity_poly.type
_entity_poly.pdbx_seq_one_letter_code
_entity_poly.pdbx_strand_id
1 'polypeptide(L)'
;PYIIEERQMNVAQMDVFSRLMMDRIMFLGTAINDSVANVIQAQLLFLQSVDSKRDIQLYINSPGGGVYAGLGIYDTMQFITPNVATICTGMAASMGAVLLCAGHEGKRSALPHSRVMIHQPLGGAQGQASDIEITAREILKLKDELYQIIAKHSKQKIDKVNKDSDRDYWMKAEEAKSYG
;
A
#
# COMPACT_ATOMS: atom_id res chain seq x y z
N PRO A 1 -15.15 -17.29 -4.72
CA PRO A 1 -16.57 -17.02 -4.93
C PRO A 1 -16.80 -16.45 -6.33
N TYR A 2 -17.81 -16.99 -7.02
CA TYR A 2 -18.16 -16.57 -8.37
C TYR A 2 -19.55 -15.95 -8.37
N ILE A 3 -19.78 -15.02 -9.28
CA ILE A 3 -21.10 -14.45 -9.57
C ILE A 3 -21.47 -14.73 -11.02
N ILE A 4 -22.76 -14.76 -11.29
CA ILE A 4 -23.30 -14.81 -12.64
C ILE A 4 -24.02 -13.48 -12.88
N GLU A 5 -23.60 -12.74 -13.92
CA GLU A 5 -24.22 -11.48 -14.30
C GLU A 5 -24.78 -11.59 -15.71
N GLU A 6 -26.08 -11.37 -15.83
CA GLU A 6 -26.75 -11.28 -17.13
C GLU A 6 -26.51 -9.90 -17.73
N ARG A 7 -25.91 -9.87 -18.91
CA ARG A 7 -25.81 -8.66 -19.74
C ARG A 7 -26.64 -8.89 -20.99
N GLN A 8 -27.15 -7.85 -21.58
CA GLN A 8 -28.18 -7.86 -22.65
C GLN A 8 -28.05 -8.92 -23.76
N MET A 9 -26.91 -9.58 -23.92
CA MET A 9 -26.71 -10.67 -24.90
C MET A 9 -25.85 -11.86 -24.39
N ASN A 10 -25.26 -11.81 -23.19
CA ASN A 10 -24.37 -12.87 -22.68
C ASN A 10 -24.41 -12.98 -21.16
N VAL A 11 -24.39 -14.22 -20.66
CA VAL A 11 -24.13 -14.52 -19.25
C VAL A 11 -22.62 -14.63 -19.06
N ALA A 12 -22.03 -13.82 -18.17
CA ALA A 12 -20.63 -13.89 -17.82
C ALA A 12 -20.46 -14.42 -16.39
N GLN A 13 -19.70 -15.50 -16.25
CA GLN A 13 -19.24 -15.98 -14.94
C GLN A 13 -17.91 -15.31 -14.61
N MET A 14 -17.82 -14.65 -13.46
CA MET A 14 -16.57 -14.05 -12.98
C MET A 14 -16.47 -14.19 -11.46
N ASP A 15 -15.26 -14.14 -10.92
CA ASP A 15 -15.09 -14.07 -9.48
C ASP A 15 -15.47 -12.67 -8.94
N VAL A 16 -15.74 -12.59 -7.64
CA VAL A 16 -16.21 -11.35 -6.99
C VAL A 16 -15.18 -10.24 -7.10
N PHE A 17 -13.87 -10.55 -6.99
CA PHE A 17 -12.83 -9.53 -7.07
C PHE A 17 -12.75 -8.93 -8.48
N SER A 18 -12.85 -9.76 -9.52
CA SER A 18 -12.91 -9.28 -10.90
C SER A 18 -14.15 -8.42 -11.14
N ARG A 19 -15.29 -8.78 -10.56
CA ARG A 19 -16.52 -7.97 -10.67
C ARG A 19 -16.36 -6.63 -9.98
N LEU A 20 -15.80 -6.59 -8.76
CA LEU A 20 -15.54 -5.34 -8.03
C LEU A 20 -14.52 -4.46 -8.75
N MET A 21 -13.51 -5.06 -9.38
CA MET A 21 -12.53 -4.31 -10.17
C MET A 21 -13.16 -3.55 -11.34
N MET A 22 -14.26 -4.05 -11.92
CA MET A 22 -15.02 -3.29 -12.93
C MET A 22 -15.61 -1.99 -12.35
N ASP A 23 -15.90 -1.95 -11.07
CA ASP A 23 -16.29 -0.75 -10.33
C ASP A 23 -15.09 0.01 -9.73
N ARG A 24 -13.87 -0.35 -10.17
CA ARG A 24 -12.59 0.26 -9.77
C ARG A 24 -12.22 0.02 -8.31
N ILE A 25 -12.68 -1.10 -7.76
CA ILE A 25 -12.40 -1.53 -6.38
C ILE A 25 -11.38 -2.66 -6.42
N MET A 26 -10.26 -2.46 -5.75
CA MET A 26 -9.13 -3.39 -5.65
C MET A 26 -8.88 -3.78 -4.19
N PHE A 27 -8.27 -4.94 -3.97
CA PHE A 27 -7.92 -5.43 -2.64
C PHE A 27 -6.44 -5.78 -2.54
N LEU A 28 -5.81 -5.25 -1.50
CA LEU A 28 -4.52 -5.71 -0.98
C LEU A 28 -4.79 -6.36 0.39
N GLY A 29 -5.19 -7.64 0.37
CA GLY A 29 -5.70 -8.37 1.53
C GLY A 29 -4.71 -9.41 2.09
N THR A 30 -3.42 -9.28 1.82
CA THR A 30 -2.39 -10.26 2.21
C THR A 30 -1.02 -9.59 2.38
N ALA A 31 -0.02 -10.37 2.75
CA ALA A 31 1.37 -9.92 2.76
C ALA A 31 1.84 -9.52 1.36
N ILE A 32 2.69 -8.51 1.28
CA ILE A 32 3.22 -7.97 0.03
C ILE A 32 4.46 -8.76 -0.38
N ASN A 33 4.38 -9.40 -1.53
CA ASN A 33 5.48 -10.04 -2.23
C ASN A 33 5.46 -9.66 -3.72
N ASP A 34 6.43 -10.13 -4.50
CA ASP A 34 6.55 -9.78 -5.91
C ASP A 34 5.30 -10.17 -6.73
N SER A 35 4.72 -11.34 -6.46
CA SER A 35 3.51 -11.80 -7.18
C SER A 35 2.32 -10.90 -6.90
N VAL A 36 2.09 -10.54 -5.63
CA VAL A 36 1.02 -9.63 -5.21
C VAL A 36 1.25 -8.23 -5.81
N ALA A 37 2.50 -7.74 -5.75
CA ALA A 37 2.84 -6.43 -6.30
C ALA A 37 2.59 -6.37 -7.80
N ASN A 38 2.99 -7.40 -8.55
CA ASN A 38 2.75 -7.47 -10.00
C ASN A 38 1.25 -7.44 -10.34
N VAL A 39 0.41 -8.16 -9.58
CA VAL A 39 -1.04 -8.14 -9.79
C VAL A 39 -1.63 -6.76 -9.52
N ILE A 40 -1.29 -6.13 -8.39
CA ILE A 40 -1.79 -4.79 -8.03
C ILE A 40 -1.34 -3.75 -9.06
N GLN A 41 -0.08 -3.76 -9.49
CA GLN A 41 0.43 -2.84 -10.51
C GLN A 41 -0.29 -3.04 -11.85
N ALA A 42 -0.47 -4.30 -12.28
CA ALA A 42 -1.19 -4.61 -13.51
C ALA A 42 -2.64 -4.11 -13.47
N GLN A 43 -3.33 -4.28 -12.34
CA GLN A 43 -4.70 -3.80 -12.13
C GLN A 43 -4.77 -2.26 -12.15
N LEU A 44 -3.84 -1.56 -11.51
CA LEU A 44 -3.75 -0.10 -11.55
C LEU A 44 -3.59 0.43 -12.97
N LEU A 45 -2.66 -0.15 -13.74
CA LEU A 45 -2.41 0.21 -15.14
C LEU A 45 -3.62 -0.10 -16.04
N PHE A 46 -4.27 -1.25 -15.83
CA PHE A 46 -5.48 -1.61 -16.55
C PHE A 46 -6.61 -0.61 -16.28
N LEU A 47 -6.87 -0.28 -15.02
CA LEU A 47 -7.93 0.66 -14.65
C LEU A 47 -7.66 2.06 -15.19
N GLN A 48 -6.39 2.51 -15.24
CA GLN A 48 -6.03 3.74 -15.92
C GLN A 48 -6.36 3.70 -17.41
N SER A 49 -6.07 2.57 -18.08
CA SER A 49 -6.36 2.44 -19.52
C SER A 49 -7.85 2.46 -19.85
N VAL A 50 -8.69 1.98 -18.94
CA VAL A 50 -10.15 1.98 -19.11
C VAL A 50 -10.75 3.36 -18.90
N ASP A 51 -10.30 4.07 -17.85
CA ASP A 51 -10.75 5.43 -17.53
C ASP A 51 -9.68 6.14 -16.70
N SER A 52 -9.05 7.14 -17.28
CA SER A 52 -7.98 7.90 -16.62
C SER A 52 -8.46 9.01 -15.68
N LYS A 53 -9.78 9.24 -15.57
CA LYS A 53 -10.34 10.36 -14.79
C LYS A 53 -10.98 9.93 -13.48
N ARG A 54 -11.56 8.73 -13.45
CA ARG A 54 -12.25 8.23 -12.26
C ARG A 54 -11.26 7.68 -11.25
N ASP A 55 -11.53 7.90 -9.97
CA ASP A 55 -10.75 7.37 -8.86
C ASP A 55 -10.72 5.82 -8.85
N ILE A 56 -9.65 5.29 -8.31
CA ILE A 56 -9.49 3.87 -7.98
C ILE A 56 -9.55 3.73 -6.46
N GLN A 57 -10.26 2.72 -5.96
CA GLN A 57 -10.36 2.42 -4.54
C GLN A 57 -9.50 1.20 -4.21
N LEU A 58 -8.51 1.37 -3.36
CA LEU A 58 -7.63 0.30 -2.89
C LEU A 58 -7.93 -0.01 -1.41
N TYR A 59 -8.58 -1.14 -1.17
CA TYR A 59 -8.83 -1.67 0.17
C TYR A 59 -7.60 -2.43 0.66
N ILE A 60 -7.12 -2.05 1.85
CA ILE A 60 -5.88 -2.58 2.43
C ILE A 60 -6.18 -3.31 3.74
N ASN A 61 -5.82 -4.60 3.77
CA ASN A 61 -5.75 -5.41 4.98
C ASN A 61 -4.46 -6.24 4.91
N SER A 62 -3.34 -5.63 5.23
CA SER A 62 -2.01 -6.19 4.98
C SER A 62 -1.06 -5.95 6.15
N PRO A 63 -0.29 -6.97 6.56
CA PRO A 63 0.79 -6.82 7.53
C PRO A 63 2.04 -6.13 6.93
N GLY A 64 2.02 -5.75 5.64
CA GLY A 64 3.18 -5.30 4.93
C GLY A 64 3.93 -6.44 4.24
N GLY A 65 5.22 -6.32 4.05
CA GLY A 65 6.04 -7.35 3.38
C GLY A 65 7.25 -6.77 2.67
N GLY A 66 7.57 -7.28 1.49
CA GLY A 66 8.76 -6.90 0.72
C GLY A 66 8.79 -5.41 0.38
N VAL A 67 9.88 -4.73 0.78
CA VAL A 67 10.03 -3.29 0.58
C VAL A 67 10.04 -2.94 -0.92
N TYR A 68 10.87 -3.61 -1.72
CA TYR A 68 10.93 -3.34 -3.17
C TYR A 68 9.62 -3.62 -3.89
N ALA A 69 8.95 -4.73 -3.53
CA ALA A 69 7.62 -5.05 -4.05
C ALA A 69 6.60 -3.95 -3.72
N GLY A 70 6.62 -3.45 -2.49
CA GLY A 70 5.77 -2.36 -2.04
C GLY A 70 6.10 -1.02 -2.68
N LEU A 71 7.39 -0.69 -2.88
CA LEU A 71 7.81 0.51 -3.61
C LEU A 71 7.35 0.48 -5.07
N GLY A 72 7.36 -0.68 -5.72
CA GLY A 72 6.80 -0.84 -7.07
C GLY A 72 5.30 -0.50 -7.12
N ILE A 73 4.52 -0.92 -6.11
CA ILE A 73 3.11 -0.52 -5.99
C ILE A 73 3.01 0.99 -5.74
N TYR A 74 3.79 1.53 -4.80
CA TYR A 74 3.82 2.95 -4.47
C TYR A 74 4.08 3.82 -5.70
N ASP A 75 5.15 3.52 -6.43
CA ASP A 75 5.52 4.28 -7.62
C ASP A 75 4.43 4.20 -8.69
N THR A 76 3.82 3.03 -8.88
CA THR A 76 2.70 2.88 -9.82
C THR A 76 1.50 3.72 -9.40
N MET A 77 1.15 3.76 -8.10
CA MET A 77 0.09 4.62 -7.57
C MET A 77 0.36 6.11 -7.83
N GLN A 78 1.63 6.54 -7.77
CA GLN A 78 2.01 7.93 -8.02
C GLN A 78 2.12 8.24 -9.52
N PHE A 79 2.45 7.24 -10.34
CA PHE A 79 2.65 7.38 -11.78
C PHE A 79 1.35 7.52 -12.58
N ILE A 80 0.31 6.78 -12.19
CA ILE A 80 -0.98 6.79 -12.91
C ILE A 80 -1.73 8.10 -12.72
N THR A 81 -2.57 8.45 -13.70
CA THR A 81 -3.38 9.68 -13.69
C THR A 81 -4.55 9.63 -12.69
N PRO A 82 -5.31 8.51 -12.56
CA PRO A 82 -6.40 8.42 -11.60
C PRO A 82 -5.91 8.60 -10.16
N ASN A 83 -6.69 9.30 -9.33
CA ASN A 83 -6.41 9.30 -7.90
C ASN A 83 -6.67 7.91 -7.30
N VAL A 84 -5.78 7.46 -6.46
CA VAL A 84 -5.97 6.23 -5.68
C VAL A 84 -6.47 6.59 -4.29
N ALA A 85 -7.73 6.27 -4.02
CA ALA A 85 -8.30 6.34 -2.67
C ALA A 85 -7.92 5.06 -1.91
N THR A 86 -7.41 5.19 -0.69
CA THR A 86 -6.99 4.05 0.12
C THR A 86 -7.87 3.88 1.35
N ILE A 87 -8.27 2.65 1.64
CA ILE A 87 -9.18 2.32 2.73
C ILE A 87 -8.57 1.18 3.58
N CYS A 88 -8.20 1.46 4.82
CA CYS A 88 -7.74 0.43 5.74
C CYS A 88 -8.93 -0.37 6.28
N THR A 89 -8.90 -1.70 6.07
CA THR A 89 -9.86 -2.65 6.65
C THR A 89 -9.10 -3.68 7.46
N GLY A 90 -9.34 -3.76 8.77
CA GLY A 90 -8.57 -4.66 9.63
C GLY A 90 -7.20 -4.09 9.99
N MET A 91 -6.21 -4.18 9.12
CA MET A 91 -4.84 -3.74 9.41
C MET A 91 -4.12 -3.18 8.19
N ALA A 92 -3.37 -2.11 8.38
CA ALA A 92 -2.34 -1.65 7.46
C ALA A 92 -1.04 -1.46 8.25
N ALA A 93 -0.12 -2.40 8.14
CA ALA A 93 1.11 -2.39 8.91
C ALA A 93 2.36 -2.35 8.00
N SER A 94 3.44 -1.73 8.49
CA SER A 94 4.71 -1.69 7.79
C SER A 94 4.55 -1.13 6.38
N MET A 95 4.97 -1.84 5.34
CA MET A 95 4.77 -1.43 3.94
C MET A 95 3.28 -1.22 3.59
N GLY A 96 2.34 -1.92 4.25
CA GLY A 96 0.91 -1.67 4.12
C GLY A 96 0.49 -0.29 4.61
N ALA A 97 1.11 0.22 5.69
CA ALA A 97 0.88 1.57 6.18
C ALA A 97 1.46 2.63 5.22
N VAL A 98 2.62 2.36 4.62
CA VAL A 98 3.21 3.22 3.58
C VAL A 98 2.25 3.36 2.40
N LEU A 99 1.67 2.26 1.91
CA LEU A 99 0.71 2.29 0.81
C LEU A 99 -0.61 2.97 1.20
N LEU A 100 -1.07 2.80 2.44
CA LEU A 100 -2.26 3.50 2.95
C LEU A 100 -2.04 5.03 2.93
N CYS A 101 -0.92 5.50 3.45
CA CYS A 101 -0.63 6.93 3.49
C CYS A 101 -0.29 7.52 2.11
N ALA A 102 0.10 6.67 1.15
CA ALA A 102 0.36 7.06 -0.24
C ALA A 102 -0.90 7.33 -1.06
N GLY A 103 -2.08 7.03 -0.54
CA GLY A 103 -3.35 7.40 -1.15
C GLY A 103 -3.46 8.91 -1.36
N HIS A 104 -4.28 9.30 -2.33
CA HIS A 104 -4.48 10.71 -2.66
C HIS A 104 -4.95 11.51 -1.45
N GLU A 105 -4.41 12.71 -1.28
CA GLU A 105 -4.76 13.60 -0.17
C GLU A 105 -6.28 13.84 -0.08
N GLY A 106 -6.85 13.67 1.11
CA GLY A 106 -8.30 13.77 1.34
C GLY A 106 -9.10 12.52 0.94
N LYS A 107 -8.45 11.48 0.37
CA LYS A 107 -9.10 10.24 -0.05
C LYS A 107 -8.54 9.00 0.66
N ARG A 108 -7.95 9.20 1.84
CA ARG A 108 -7.45 8.14 2.71
C ARG A 108 -8.41 7.93 3.86
N SER A 109 -8.73 6.71 4.19
CA SER A 109 -9.66 6.36 5.26
C SER A 109 -9.30 5.06 5.95
N ALA A 110 -9.86 4.88 7.14
CA ALA A 110 -9.69 3.68 7.93
C ALA A 110 -11.01 3.34 8.62
N LEU A 111 -11.41 2.07 8.62
CA LEU A 111 -12.61 1.64 9.34
C LEU A 111 -12.37 1.73 10.86
N PRO A 112 -13.42 1.96 11.66
CA PRO A 112 -13.28 2.31 13.10
C PRO A 112 -12.45 1.34 13.93
N HIS A 113 -12.48 0.05 13.62
CA HIS A 113 -11.75 -0.99 14.35
C HIS A 113 -10.41 -1.38 13.71
N SER A 114 -10.04 -0.76 12.59
CA SER A 114 -8.77 -1.04 11.93
C SER A 114 -7.58 -0.51 12.73
N ARG A 115 -6.40 -1.02 12.40
CA ARG A 115 -5.12 -0.62 13.00
C ARG A 115 -4.13 -0.22 11.91
N VAL A 116 -3.38 0.80 12.19
CA VAL A 116 -2.25 1.22 11.35
C VAL A 116 -0.98 1.11 12.18
N MET A 117 0.08 0.55 11.59
CA MET A 117 1.37 0.43 12.28
C MET A 117 2.50 0.86 11.36
N ILE A 118 3.33 1.74 11.88
CA ILE A 118 4.59 2.14 11.25
C ILE A 118 5.77 1.65 12.07
N HIS A 119 6.82 1.23 11.40
CA HIS A 119 8.09 0.85 12.00
C HIS A 119 9.23 0.91 10.99
N GLN A 120 10.47 0.80 11.46
CA GLN A 120 11.63 0.70 10.58
C GLN A 120 11.63 -0.62 9.78
N PRO A 121 12.21 -0.65 8.57
CA PRO A 121 12.29 -1.87 7.79
C PRO A 121 13.11 -2.93 8.53
N LEU A 122 12.64 -4.17 8.47
CA LEU A 122 13.39 -5.31 8.95
C LEU A 122 14.34 -5.78 7.84
N GLY A 123 15.57 -6.10 8.19
CA GLY A 123 16.54 -6.60 7.26
C GLY A 123 17.68 -7.33 7.98
N GLY A 124 18.44 -8.08 7.21
CA GLY A 124 19.63 -8.79 7.67
C GLY A 124 20.53 -9.14 6.50
N ALA A 125 21.79 -9.42 6.79
CA ALA A 125 22.77 -9.84 5.81
C ALA A 125 23.63 -10.98 6.36
N GLN A 126 24.02 -11.89 5.45
CA GLN A 126 24.98 -12.94 5.72
C GLN A 126 26.00 -12.97 4.55
N GLY A 127 27.24 -13.33 4.84
CA GLY A 127 28.28 -13.41 3.86
C GLY A 127 29.61 -12.82 4.33
N GLN A 128 30.43 -12.35 3.40
CA GLN A 128 31.68 -11.69 3.72
C GLN A 128 31.43 -10.30 4.34
N ALA A 129 32.37 -9.80 5.14
CA ALA A 129 32.22 -8.52 5.83
C ALA A 129 31.84 -7.35 4.91
N SER A 130 32.44 -7.28 3.72
CA SER A 130 32.12 -6.27 2.72
C SER A 130 30.70 -6.38 2.17
N ASP A 131 30.18 -7.61 1.98
CA ASP A 131 28.81 -7.83 1.49
C ASP A 131 27.77 -7.43 2.57
N ILE A 132 28.10 -7.72 3.83
CA ILE A 132 27.28 -7.31 4.99
C ILE A 132 27.23 -5.77 5.06
N GLU A 133 28.36 -5.08 4.88
CA GLU A 133 28.42 -3.62 4.91
C GLU A 133 27.61 -2.99 3.76
N ILE A 134 27.72 -3.53 2.55
CA ILE A 134 26.96 -3.07 1.38
C ILE A 134 25.46 -3.20 1.65
N THR A 135 25.04 -4.36 2.13
CA THR A 135 23.62 -4.63 2.44
C THR A 135 23.11 -3.73 3.58
N ALA A 136 23.90 -3.53 4.62
CA ALA A 136 23.53 -2.66 5.72
C ALA A 136 23.34 -1.20 5.26
N ARG A 137 24.22 -0.70 4.40
CA ARG A 137 24.08 0.65 3.81
C ARG A 137 22.80 0.78 2.97
N GLU A 138 22.44 -0.26 2.22
CA GLU A 138 21.22 -0.25 1.41
C GLU A 138 19.95 -0.27 2.30
N ILE A 139 19.94 -1.06 3.37
CA ILE A 139 18.84 -1.05 4.34
C ILE A 139 18.65 0.33 4.96
N LEU A 140 19.74 1.04 5.28
CA LEU A 140 19.66 2.40 5.82
C LEU A 140 19.08 3.40 4.80
N LYS A 141 19.46 3.29 3.53
CA LYS A 141 18.87 4.13 2.46
C LYS A 141 17.36 3.88 2.31
N LEU A 142 16.95 2.61 2.27
CA LEU A 142 15.54 2.25 2.21
C LEU A 142 14.75 2.75 3.43
N LYS A 143 15.34 2.68 4.61
CA LYS A 143 14.75 3.25 5.83
C LYS A 143 14.47 4.75 5.65
N ASP A 144 15.48 5.50 5.22
CA ASP A 144 15.35 6.95 5.02
C ASP A 144 14.32 7.29 3.95
N GLU A 145 14.28 6.53 2.86
CA GLU A 145 13.32 6.70 1.77
C GLU A 145 11.88 6.46 2.24
N LEU A 146 11.63 5.35 2.94
CA LEU A 146 10.31 5.04 3.49
C LEU A 146 9.83 6.11 4.47
N TYR A 147 10.72 6.62 5.31
CA TYR A 147 10.40 7.67 6.27
C TYR A 147 10.09 9.00 5.56
N GLN A 148 10.80 9.33 4.49
CA GLN A 148 10.50 10.50 3.65
C GLN A 148 9.14 10.37 2.98
N ILE A 149 8.78 9.17 2.48
CA ILE A 149 7.46 8.90 1.91
C ILE A 149 6.36 9.13 2.97
N ILE A 150 6.51 8.55 4.16
CA ILE A 150 5.55 8.75 5.26
C ILE A 150 5.45 10.23 5.64
N ALA A 151 6.58 10.92 5.83
CA ALA A 151 6.61 12.33 6.20
C ALA A 151 5.94 13.21 5.14
N LYS A 152 6.21 12.96 3.86
CA LYS A 152 5.62 13.66 2.71
C LYS A 152 4.10 13.56 2.72
N HIS A 153 3.57 12.34 2.83
CA HIS A 153 2.14 12.11 2.71
C HIS A 153 1.36 12.45 3.97
N SER A 154 1.91 12.20 5.16
CA SER A 154 1.29 12.52 6.44
C SER A 154 1.48 13.99 6.86
N LYS A 155 2.37 14.73 6.18
CA LYS A 155 2.77 16.09 6.55
C LYS A 155 3.41 16.20 7.93
N GLN A 156 3.87 15.07 8.49
CA GLN A 156 4.65 15.05 9.71
C GLN A 156 6.11 15.47 9.46
N LYS A 157 6.75 16.00 10.49
CA LYS A 157 8.19 16.26 10.45
C LYS A 157 8.97 14.95 10.39
N ILE A 158 10.02 14.89 9.59
CA ILE A 158 10.85 13.69 9.43
C ILE A 158 11.40 13.17 10.78
N ASP A 159 11.80 14.05 11.68
CA ASP A 159 12.29 13.66 13.01
C ASP A 159 11.21 12.95 13.84
N LYS A 160 9.94 13.37 13.70
CA LYS A 160 8.82 12.69 14.36
C LYS A 160 8.60 11.31 13.77
N VAL A 161 8.61 11.18 12.45
CA VAL A 161 8.48 9.88 11.77
C VAL A 161 9.62 8.95 12.18
N ASN A 162 10.85 9.42 12.19
CA ASN A 162 12.03 8.67 12.65
C ASN A 162 11.84 8.14 14.08
N LYS A 163 11.42 9.02 15.00
CA LYS A 163 11.21 8.66 16.40
C LYS A 163 10.09 7.64 16.58
N ASP A 164 8.95 7.86 15.93
CA ASP A 164 7.77 7.02 16.08
C ASP A 164 7.97 5.64 15.42
N SER A 165 8.71 5.61 14.30
CA SER A 165 8.98 4.36 13.56
C SER A 165 10.19 3.58 14.06
N ASP A 166 10.85 3.99 15.13
CA ASP A 166 12.01 3.24 15.69
C ASP A 166 11.61 1.84 16.17
N ARG A 167 10.38 1.70 16.67
CA ARG A 167 9.73 0.46 17.04
C ARG A 167 8.30 0.44 16.51
N ASP A 168 7.59 -0.66 16.72
CA ASP A 168 6.20 -0.81 16.29
C ASP A 168 5.32 0.28 16.92
N TYR A 169 4.91 1.24 16.12
CA TYR A 169 4.03 2.33 16.53
C TYR A 169 2.63 2.09 16.00
N TRP A 170 1.78 1.57 16.88
CA TRP A 170 0.40 1.22 16.57
C TRP A 170 -0.56 2.39 16.77
N MET A 171 -1.45 2.56 15.82
CA MET A 171 -2.48 3.60 15.82
C MET A 171 -3.86 2.99 15.56
N LYS A 172 -4.86 3.44 16.32
CA LYS A 172 -6.28 3.26 15.96
C LYS A 172 -6.63 4.17 14.77
N ALA A 173 -7.79 3.95 14.16
CA ALA A 173 -8.23 4.73 13.00
C ALA A 173 -8.19 6.26 13.25
N GLU A 174 -8.69 6.73 14.39
CA GLU A 174 -8.69 8.17 14.74
C GLU A 174 -7.28 8.72 14.99
N GLU A 175 -6.40 7.90 15.59
CA GLU A 175 -5.00 8.27 15.82
C GLU A 175 -4.26 8.36 14.50
N ALA A 176 -4.47 7.40 13.58
CA ALA A 176 -3.91 7.42 12.24
C ALA A 176 -4.40 8.62 11.42
N LYS A 177 -5.70 8.94 11.51
CA LYS A 177 -6.28 10.14 10.89
C LYS A 177 -5.62 11.41 11.41
N SER A 178 -5.39 11.50 12.72
CA SER A 178 -4.73 12.66 13.34
C SER A 178 -3.23 12.72 13.01
N TYR A 179 -2.64 11.58 12.72
CA TYR A 179 -1.24 11.49 12.30
C TYR A 179 -1.05 11.97 10.84
N GLY A 180 -2.09 11.90 10.02
CA GLY A 180 -2.11 12.32 8.62
C GLY A 180 -2.32 11.21 7.64
#